data_c1c3fdeed05cc8de91a62af73cfcad04
#
_entry.id   c1c3fdeed05cc8de91a62af73cfcad04
#
_cell.length_a   1.000
_cell.length_b   1.000
_cell.length_c   1.000
_cell.angle_alpha   90.00
_cell.angle_beta   90.00
_cell.angle_gamma   90.00
#
_symmetry.space_group_name_H-M   'P 1'
#
loop_
_entity.id
_entity.type
_entity.pdbx_description
1 polymer ?
#
loop_
_entity_poly.entity_id
_entity_poly.type
_entity_poly.pdbx_seq_one_letter_code
_entity_poly.pdbx_strand_id
1 'polypeptide(L)' 'MDAELLEYVVNDESEVCNKTIKDLDFPRCAIIAGVIREGKGYIVLGDFKILSGDRIVVCCLKDSIQKVEKLF' A
#
# COMPACT_ATOMS: atom_id res chain seq x y z
N MET A 1 0.51 18.25 10.80
CA MET A 1 -0.33 17.15 10.31
C MET A 1 0.17 15.83 10.88
N ASP A 2 -0.70 15.06 11.47
CA ASP A 2 -0.34 13.79 12.12
C ASP A 2 -0.38 12.64 11.10
N ALA A 3 0.53 12.65 10.17
CA ALA A 3 0.65 11.61 9.16
C ALA A 3 1.99 10.91 9.28
N GLU A 4 2.00 9.62 8.93
CA GLU A 4 3.20 8.81 8.92
C GLU A 4 3.38 8.16 7.57
N LEU A 5 4.64 7.94 7.21
CA LEU A 5 5.01 7.10 6.07
C LEU A 5 5.35 5.72 6.59
N LEU A 6 4.68 4.72 6.08
CA LEU A 6 4.83 3.32 6.49
C LEU A 6 5.19 2.49 5.26
N GLU A 7 5.95 1.43 5.48
CA GLU A 7 6.30 0.51 4.40
C GLU A 7 5.85 -0.89 4.79
N TYR A 8 5.13 -1.54 3.89
CA TYR A 8 4.64 -2.90 4.09
C TYR A 8 5.12 -3.80 2.97
N VAL A 9 5.54 -5.01 3.32
CA VAL A 9 5.87 -6.03 2.32
C VAL A 9 4.62 -6.85 2.02
N VAL A 10 4.29 -6.99 0.75
CA VAL A 10 3.16 -7.80 0.30
C VAL A 10 3.58 -9.27 0.26
N ASN A 11 2.78 -10.13 0.86
CA ASN A 11 2.96 -11.57 0.74
C ASN A 11 1.76 -12.20 0.04
N ASP A 12 1.83 -13.49 -0.26
CA ASP A 12 0.80 -14.19 -1.02
C ASP A 12 -0.57 -14.15 -0.33
N GLU A 13 -0.59 -14.00 0.99
CA GLU A 13 -1.83 -13.97 1.76
C GLU A 13 -2.34 -12.55 2.02
N SER A 14 -1.56 -11.54 1.67
CA SER A 14 -2.00 -10.15 1.83
C SER A 14 -3.26 -9.89 1.01
N GLU A 15 -4.22 -9.18 1.61
CA GLU A 15 -5.48 -8.86 0.95
C GLU A 15 -5.26 -8.06 -0.33
N VAL A 16 -4.21 -7.25 -0.38
CA VAL A 16 -3.89 -6.41 -1.54
C VAL A 16 -3.18 -7.17 -2.66
N CYS A 17 -2.71 -8.39 -2.41
CA CYS A 17 -1.92 -9.14 -3.39
C CYS A 17 -2.75 -9.45 -4.63
N ASN A 18 -2.16 -9.20 -5.80
CA ASN A 18 -2.78 -9.41 -7.12
C ASN A 18 -3.97 -8.50 -7.43
N LYS A 19 -4.16 -7.44 -6.66
CA LYS A 19 -5.20 -6.45 -6.93
C LYS A 19 -4.57 -5.19 -7.54
N THR A 20 -5.35 -4.51 -8.37
CA THR A 20 -4.96 -3.17 -8.83
C THR A 20 -5.29 -2.15 -7.74
N ILE A 21 -4.54 -1.04 -7.72
CA ILE A 21 -4.74 -0.01 -6.70
C ILE A 21 -6.17 0.54 -6.71
N LYS A 22 -6.74 0.73 -7.90
CA LYS A 22 -8.12 1.25 -8.02
C LYS A 22 -9.17 0.31 -7.42
N ASP A 23 -8.87 -0.98 -7.31
CA ASP A 23 -9.79 -1.98 -6.78
C ASP A 23 -9.61 -2.24 -5.29
N LEU A 24 -8.68 -1.51 -4.64
CA LEU A 24 -8.48 -1.65 -3.20
C LEU A 24 -9.54 -0.85 -2.44
N ASP A 25 -10.05 -1.45 -1.38
CA ASP A 25 -10.89 -0.74 -0.41
C ASP A 25 -9.98 -0.11 0.64
N PHE A 26 -9.26 0.92 0.24
CA PHE A 26 -8.27 1.57 1.09
C PHE A 26 -8.93 2.60 2.01
N PRO A 27 -8.48 2.72 3.27
CA PRO A 27 -9.04 3.74 4.18
C PRO A 27 -8.89 5.15 3.60
N ARG A 28 -9.88 6.00 3.85
CA ARG A 28 -9.89 7.37 3.30
C ARG A 28 -8.71 8.23 3.75
N CYS A 29 -8.17 7.93 4.92
CA CYS A 29 -7.08 8.72 5.50
C CYS A 29 -5.71 8.13 5.20
N ALA A 30 -5.61 7.34 4.14
CA ALA A 30 -4.35 6.73 3.72
C ALA A 30 -4.27 6.70 2.20
N ILE A 31 -3.06 6.87 1.69
CA ILE A 31 -2.78 6.77 0.26
C ILE A 31 -1.52 5.93 0.04
N ILE A 32 -1.44 5.30 -1.11
CA ILE A 32 -0.22 4.65 -1.54
C ILE A 32 0.66 5.70 -2.19
N ALA A 33 1.80 5.98 -1.53
CA ALA A 33 2.74 6.99 -2.01
C ALA A 33 3.68 6.45 -3.07
N GLY A 34 3.90 5.14 -3.10
CA GLY A 34 4.76 4.50 -4.08
C GLY A 34 4.90 3.01 -3.83
N VAL A 35 5.54 2.34 -4.77
CA VAL A 35 5.82 0.91 -4.66
C VAL A 35 7.30 0.69 -4.99
N ILE A 36 7.95 -0.15 -4.21
CA ILE A 36 9.31 -0.60 -4.50
C ILE A 36 9.24 -2.06 -4.92
N ARG A 37 9.67 -2.35 -6.14
CA ARG A 37 9.68 -3.71 -6.70
C ARG A 37 11.07 -4.01 -7.21
N GLU A 38 11.67 -5.08 -6.69
CA GLU A 38 13.01 -5.50 -7.07
C GLU A 38 14.04 -4.36 -6.99
N GLY A 39 13.97 -3.58 -5.91
CA GLY A 39 14.88 -2.47 -5.68
C GLY A 39 14.59 -1.20 -6.45
N LYS A 40 13.54 -1.19 -7.29
CA LYS A 40 13.15 0.00 -8.06
C LYS A 40 11.91 0.65 -7.48
N GLY A 41 11.93 1.97 -7.40
CA GLY A 41 10.77 2.74 -6.97
C GLY A 41 9.86 3.10 -8.13
N TYR A 42 8.56 3.01 -7.90
CA TYR A 42 7.52 3.38 -8.87
C TYR A 42 6.55 4.35 -8.24
N ILE A 43 6.22 5.40 -8.98
CA ILE A 43 5.05 6.23 -8.68
C ILE A 43 3.90 5.56 -9.39
N VAL A 44 2.88 5.17 -8.66
CA VAL A 44 1.85 4.26 -9.18
C VAL A 44 0.50 4.94 -9.33
N LEU A 45 -0.23 4.52 -10.34
CA LEU A 45 -1.60 4.95 -10.61
C LEU A 45 -2.57 3.80 -10.34
N GLY A 46 -3.85 4.07 -10.50
CA GLY A 46 -4.90 3.12 -10.14
C GLY A 46 -4.87 1.79 -10.89
N ASP A 47 -4.28 1.75 -12.08
CA ASP A 47 -4.19 0.54 -12.89
C ASP A 47 -2.97 -0.35 -12.53
N PHE A 48 -2.13 0.10 -11.62
CA PHE A 48 -0.96 -0.67 -11.19
C PHE A 48 -1.39 -1.90 -10.39
N LYS A 49 -0.90 -3.07 -10.78
CA LYS A 49 -1.20 -4.32 -10.09
C LYS A 49 -0.14 -4.63 -9.04
N ILE A 50 -0.57 -4.80 -7.80
CA ILE A 50 0.29 -5.16 -6.68
C ILE A 50 0.61 -6.65 -6.74
N LEU A 51 1.87 -7.00 -6.56
CA LEU A 51 2.34 -8.39 -6.58
C LEU A 51 3.02 -8.75 -5.26
N SER A 52 3.05 -10.04 -4.98
CA SER A 52 3.78 -10.57 -3.83
C SER A 52 5.26 -10.15 -3.92
N GLY A 53 5.82 -9.75 -2.79
CA GLY A 53 7.19 -9.25 -2.71
C GLY A 53 7.33 -7.75 -2.88
N ASP A 54 6.28 -7.07 -3.35
CA ASP A 54 6.30 -5.61 -3.45
C ASP A 54 6.39 -4.98 -2.07
N ARG A 55 7.08 -3.85 -2.00
CA ARG A 55 7.07 -2.99 -0.82
C ARG A 55 6.18 -1.80 -1.12
N ILE A 56 5.15 -1.64 -0.32
CA ILE A 56 4.17 -0.58 -0.52
C ILE A 56 4.43 0.53 0.48
N VAL A 57 4.70 1.72 -0.03
CA VAL A 57 4.90 2.91 0.81
C VAL A 57 3.55 3.60 0.95
N VAL A 58 3.07 3.70 2.17
CA VAL A 58 1.76 4.27 2.49
C VAL A 58 1.95 5.53 3.31
N CYS A 59 1.26 6.60 2.92
CA CYS A 59 1.13 7.79 3.75
C CYS A 59 -0.23 7.70 4.45
N CYS A 60 -0.23 7.73 5.77
CA CYS A 60 -1.41 7.41 6.56
C CYS A 60 -1.54 8.33 7.76
N LEU A 61 -2.75 8.79 8.04
CA LEU A 61 -3.02 9.46 9.30
C LEU A 61 -2.98 8.43 10.44
N LYS A 62 -2.51 8.84 11.61
CA LYS A 62 -2.32 7.93 12.75
C LYS A 62 -3.55 7.08 13.06
N ASP A 63 -4.73 7.67 12.98
CA ASP A 63 -5.97 6.97 13.31
C ASP A 63 -6.32 5.84 12.35
N SER A 64 -5.69 5.80 11.18
CA SER A 64 -5.97 4.80 10.16
C SER A 64 -4.92 3.69 10.06
N ILE A 65 -3.86 3.76 10.87
CA ILE A 65 -2.75 2.80 10.76
C ILE A 65 -3.22 1.36 10.96
N GLN A 66 -4.05 1.11 11.96
CA GLN A 66 -4.52 -0.25 12.23
C GLN A 66 -5.36 -0.80 11.08
N LYS A 67 -6.15 0.06 10.43
CA LYS A 67 -6.96 -0.35 9.28
C LYS A 67 -6.08 -0.71 8.10
N VAL A 68 -5.01 0.05 7.88
CA VAL A 68 -4.06 -0.21 6.80
C VAL A 68 -3.31 -1.53 7.06
N GLU A 69 -2.86 -1.76 8.29
CA GLU A 69 -2.13 -2.98 8.64
C GLU A 69 -2.90 -4.26 8.32
N LYS A 70 -4.21 -4.22 8.44
CA LYS A 70 -5.05 -5.40 8.15
C LYS A 70 -5.04 -5.81 6.67
N LEU A 71 -4.61 -4.91 5.78
CA LEU A 71 -4.56 -5.19 4.35
C LEU A 71 -3.26 -5.90 3.94
N PHE A 72 -2.30 -5.88 4.81
CA PHE A 72 -0.98 -6.45 4.58
C PHE A 72 -0.66 -7.55 5.60
#